data_8ee500b5483eccc43be07fb772c284d5
#
_entry.id   8ee500b5483eccc43be07fb772c284d5
#
_cell.length_a   1.000
_cell.length_b   1.000
_cell.length_c   1.000
_cell.angle_alpha   90.00
_cell.angle_beta   90.00
_cell.angle_gamma   90.00
#
_symmetry.space_group_name_H-M   'P 1'
#
loop_
_entity.id
_entity.type
_entity.pdbx_description
1 polymer ?
#
loop_
_entity_poly.entity_id
_entity_poly.type
_entity_poly.pdbx_seq_one_letter_code
_entity_poly.pdbx_strand_id
1 'polypeptide(L)'
;SRLLGTLLFMVAAGSVLTADEVSTSTDQTQKLALDLKHQDFAVRDSATRKLPTLGPSVIAPVTEIALQDNLEAGLRAVAILETLYLSEDAVAFDQAEASLNQLISRSRLPAVAQKAAQTLEANRFTVTQRRAIAEVRRLGGQIQMQRDFPVLVNGEQIRPEQGWAQAAAIDRHWTGGVDGLRHLARLKSLIKIYLVSGHPVPDEAIERLRLEMPDTEFEPRGPAMLGVGMGLAGPLGCAISKVSPDGAAGNAGILVGDIVVEIAGKSVRQPQDLIDIVGGHRENQQLEIIVLRGDPILKYMLLEMLHQPEQFSPILAIAIISQMRTKFTVSLGEWSIDG
;
A
#
# COMPACT_ATOMS: atom_id res chain seq x y z
N SER A 1 -41.86 -0.34 43.49
CA SER A 1 -41.75 0.53 42.29
C SER A 1 -40.80 -0.08 41.28
N ARG A 2 -41.42 -0.42 40.15
CA ARG A 2 -40.76 -1.03 38.99
C ARG A 2 -40.07 0.03 38.15
N LEU A 3 -38.80 -0.20 37.78
CA LEU A 3 -38.11 0.53 36.71
C LEU A 3 -37.79 -0.50 35.61
N LEU A 4 -38.52 -0.41 34.51
CA LEU A 4 -38.22 -1.06 33.24
C LEU A 4 -37.03 -0.34 32.58
N GLY A 5 -35.96 -1.07 32.37
CA GLY A 5 -34.86 -0.66 31.47
C GLY A 5 -35.21 -1.10 30.05
N THR A 6 -35.40 -0.12 29.17
CA THR A 6 -35.64 -0.34 27.75
C THR A 6 -34.28 -0.63 27.06
N LEU A 7 -34.15 -1.89 26.61
CA LEU A 7 -33.01 -2.33 25.78
C LEU A 7 -33.29 -1.91 24.34
N LEU A 8 -32.55 -0.95 23.83
CA LEU A 8 -32.60 -0.50 22.43
C LEU A 8 -31.79 -1.47 21.57
N PHE A 9 -32.45 -2.37 20.87
CA PHE A 9 -31.85 -3.18 19.81
C PHE A 9 -31.66 -2.29 18.57
N MET A 10 -30.40 -1.97 18.23
CA MET A 10 -30.05 -1.47 16.90
C MET A 10 -30.05 -2.66 15.93
N VAL A 11 -31.15 -2.79 15.17
CA VAL A 11 -31.21 -3.67 14.02
C VAL A 11 -30.42 -2.99 12.88
N ALA A 12 -29.27 -3.54 12.52
CA ALA A 12 -28.60 -3.20 11.27
C ALA A 12 -29.50 -3.65 10.12
N ALA A 13 -30.03 -2.70 9.36
CA ALA A 13 -30.82 -2.95 8.16
C ALA A 13 -29.90 -3.47 7.05
N GLY A 14 -29.62 -4.75 7.03
CA GLY A 14 -29.19 -5.48 5.85
C GLY A 14 -30.39 -5.62 4.93
N SER A 15 -30.39 -4.91 3.79
CA SER A 15 -31.42 -5.08 2.77
C SER A 15 -31.36 -6.51 2.23
N VAL A 16 -32.28 -7.34 2.65
CA VAL A 16 -32.55 -8.67 2.05
C VAL A 16 -33.20 -8.39 0.71
N LEU A 17 -32.45 -8.53 -0.39
CA LEU A 17 -33.01 -8.49 -1.74
C LEU A 17 -34.11 -9.56 -1.86
N THR A 18 -35.30 -9.18 -2.32
CA THR A 18 -36.38 -10.11 -2.52
C THR A 18 -36.11 -11.02 -3.73
N ALA A 19 -36.67 -12.21 -3.74
CA ALA A 19 -36.53 -13.18 -4.85
C ALA A 19 -36.94 -12.58 -6.21
N ASP A 20 -37.87 -11.64 -6.24
CA ASP A 20 -38.28 -10.92 -7.45
C ASP A 20 -37.26 -9.93 -7.96
N GLU A 21 -36.51 -9.24 -7.08
CA GLU A 21 -35.44 -8.31 -7.49
C GLU A 21 -34.21 -9.06 -8.04
N VAL A 22 -33.91 -10.23 -7.50
CA VAL A 22 -32.83 -11.11 -7.99
C VAL A 22 -33.18 -11.68 -9.38
N SER A 23 -34.45 -12.09 -9.58
CA SER A 23 -34.92 -12.61 -10.87
C SER A 23 -34.91 -11.55 -11.98
N THR A 24 -35.33 -10.32 -11.68
CA THR A 24 -35.33 -9.19 -12.64
C THR A 24 -33.91 -8.77 -13.03
N SER A 25 -32.98 -8.79 -12.10
CA SER A 25 -31.56 -8.47 -12.34
C SER A 25 -30.89 -9.52 -13.22
N THR A 26 -31.20 -10.79 -13.03
CA THR A 26 -30.64 -11.90 -13.83
C THR A 26 -31.13 -11.84 -15.28
N ASP A 27 -32.44 -11.60 -15.51
CA ASP A 27 -33.03 -11.46 -16.84
C ASP A 27 -32.44 -10.26 -17.60
N GLN A 28 -32.22 -9.14 -16.91
CA GLN A 28 -31.61 -7.95 -17.50
C GLN A 28 -30.16 -8.19 -17.90
N THR A 29 -29.40 -8.88 -17.09
CA THR A 29 -28.00 -9.24 -17.38
C THR A 29 -27.91 -10.18 -18.57
N GLN A 30 -28.77 -11.16 -18.66
CA GLN A 30 -28.82 -12.11 -19.76
C GLN A 30 -29.23 -11.44 -21.08
N LYS A 31 -30.19 -10.53 -21.05
CA LYS A 31 -30.58 -9.73 -22.21
C LYS A 31 -29.41 -8.86 -22.70
N LEU A 32 -28.71 -8.18 -21.80
CA LEU A 32 -27.58 -7.36 -22.16
C LEU A 32 -26.41 -8.19 -22.73
N ALA A 33 -26.19 -9.42 -22.26
CA ALA A 33 -25.22 -10.33 -22.84
C ALA A 33 -25.61 -10.76 -24.27
N LEU A 34 -26.90 -10.96 -24.56
CA LEU A 34 -27.38 -11.24 -25.91
C LEU A 34 -27.15 -10.08 -26.87
N ASP A 35 -27.15 -8.84 -26.40
CA ASP A 35 -26.88 -7.65 -27.20
C ASP A 35 -25.46 -7.63 -27.79
N LEU A 36 -24.53 -8.45 -27.28
CA LEU A 36 -23.19 -8.64 -27.89
C LEU A 36 -23.26 -9.26 -29.30
N LYS A 37 -24.37 -9.89 -29.64
CA LYS A 37 -24.66 -10.47 -30.97
C LYS A 37 -25.60 -9.61 -31.80
N HIS A 38 -26.03 -8.45 -31.32
CA HIS A 38 -26.99 -7.59 -32.01
C HIS A 38 -26.44 -7.17 -33.40
N GLN A 39 -27.33 -7.00 -34.38
CA GLN A 39 -26.93 -6.59 -35.74
C GLN A 39 -26.34 -5.17 -35.75
N ASP A 40 -26.89 -4.27 -34.97
CA ASP A 40 -26.39 -2.90 -34.84
C ASP A 40 -25.11 -2.83 -33.99
N PHE A 41 -24.07 -2.21 -34.56
CA PHE A 41 -22.79 -2.00 -33.90
C PHE A 41 -22.91 -1.17 -32.61
N ALA A 42 -23.74 -0.11 -32.61
CA ALA A 42 -23.89 0.77 -31.45
C ALA A 42 -24.47 0.01 -30.26
N VAL A 43 -25.37 -0.95 -30.48
CA VAL A 43 -25.93 -1.84 -29.44
C VAL A 43 -24.85 -2.75 -28.88
N ARG A 44 -24.06 -3.42 -29.75
CA ARG A 44 -22.94 -4.27 -29.32
C ARG A 44 -21.90 -3.52 -28.50
N ASP A 45 -21.55 -2.32 -28.95
CA ASP A 45 -20.56 -1.48 -28.28
C ASP A 45 -21.07 -0.97 -26.91
N SER A 46 -22.34 -0.57 -26.85
CA SER A 46 -23.00 -0.20 -25.59
C SER A 46 -23.01 -1.36 -24.59
N ALA A 47 -23.35 -2.57 -25.02
CA ALA A 47 -23.33 -3.78 -24.20
C ALA A 47 -21.93 -4.09 -23.69
N THR A 48 -20.91 -4.02 -24.57
CA THR A 48 -19.51 -4.26 -24.20
C THR A 48 -19.03 -3.34 -23.09
N ARG A 49 -19.42 -2.05 -23.09
CA ARG A 49 -19.04 -1.08 -22.05
C ARG A 49 -19.85 -1.23 -20.75
N LYS A 50 -21.12 -1.61 -20.84
CA LYS A 50 -22.00 -1.70 -19.66
C LYS A 50 -21.79 -2.98 -18.86
N LEU A 51 -21.58 -4.12 -19.53
CA LEU A 51 -21.49 -5.42 -18.86
C LEU A 51 -20.45 -5.45 -17.73
N PRO A 52 -19.19 -4.97 -17.90
CA PRO A 52 -18.22 -5.03 -16.83
C PRO A 52 -18.65 -4.27 -15.55
N THR A 53 -19.46 -3.20 -15.70
CA THR A 53 -19.89 -2.39 -14.55
C THR A 53 -20.94 -3.09 -13.66
N LEU A 54 -21.52 -4.19 -14.10
CA LEU A 54 -22.48 -5.01 -13.34
C LEU A 54 -21.78 -6.07 -12.46
N GLY A 55 -20.44 -6.13 -12.49
CA GLY A 55 -19.66 -7.02 -11.63
C GLY A 55 -19.76 -8.51 -11.99
N PRO A 56 -19.58 -9.43 -11.02
CA PRO A 56 -19.44 -10.86 -11.29
C PRO A 56 -20.67 -11.54 -11.91
N SER A 57 -21.87 -10.96 -11.73
CA SER A 57 -23.12 -11.54 -12.26
C SER A 57 -23.16 -11.72 -13.78
N VAL A 58 -22.35 -10.96 -14.52
CA VAL A 58 -22.30 -11.03 -15.99
C VAL A 58 -21.39 -12.14 -16.51
N ILE A 59 -20.51 -12.70 -15.68
CA ILE A 59 -19.43 -13.60 -16.13
C ILE A 59 -20.02 -14.86 -16.79
N ALA A 60 -20.98 -15.52 -16.15
CA ALA A 60 -21.60 -16.72 -16.69
C ALA A 60 -22.29 -16.47 -18.04
N PRO A 61 -23.23 -15.50 -18.17
CA PRO A 61 -23.89 -15.24 -19.46
C PRO A 61 -22.93 -14.76 -20.55
N VAL A 62 -21.90 -13.98 -20.22
CA VAL A 62 -20.86 -13.54 -21.17
C VAL A 62 -20.02 -14.74 -21.64
N THR A 63 -19.66 -15.65 -20.76
CA THR A 63 -18.95 -16.88 -21.10
C THR A 63 -19.74 -17.78 -22.04
N GLU A 64 -21.06 -17.93 -21.81
CA GLU A 64 -21.95 -18.68 -22.69
C GLU A 64 -22.00 -18.07 -24.10
N ILE A 65 -22.04 -16.75 -24.23
CA ILE A 65 -21.95 -16.07 -25.53
C ILE A 65 -20.63 -16.36 -26.24
N ALA A 66 -19.52 -16.33 -25.49
CA ALA A 66 -18.18 -16.59 -26.04
C ALA A 66 -17.96 -18.01 -26.53
N LEU A 67 -18.73 -18.97 -26.03
CA LEU A 67 -18.70 -20.38 -26.45
C LEU A 67 -19.51 -20.66 -27.73
N GLN A 68 -20.30 -19.68 -28.21
CA GLN A 68 -21.11 -19.81 -29.43
C GLN A 68 -20.29 -19.50 -30.68
N ASP A 69 -20.82 -19.90 -31.86
CA ASP A 69 -20.17 -19.72 -33.16
C ASP A 69 -20.34 -18.28 -33.71
N ASN A 70 -19.97 -17.26 -32.92
CA ASN A 70 -19.95 -15.86 -33.31
C ASN A 70 -18.61 -15.23 -32.90
N LEU A 71 -17.72 -15.04 -33.84
CA LEU A 71 -16.36 -14.56 -33.57
C LEU A 71 -16.33 -13.17 -32.91
N GLU A 72 -17.12 -12.22 -33.42
CA GLU A 72 -17.12 -10.86 -32.88
C GLU A 72 -17.65 -10.84 -31.45
N ALA A 73 -18.77 -11.50 -31.21
CA ALA A 73 -19.33 -11.60 -29.86
C ALA A 73 -18.37 -12.31 -28.89
N GLY A 74 -17.71 -13.37 -29.34
CA GLY A 74 -16.69 -14.08 -28.58
C GLY A 74 -15.51 -13.21 -28.19
N LEU A 75 -14.97 -12.41 -29.12
CA LEU A 75 -13.85 -11.50 -28.82
C LEU A 75 -14.26 -10.36 -27.88
N ARG A 76 -15.49 -9.81 -28.04
CA ARG A 76 -16.04 -8.83 -27.10
C ARG A 76 -16.24 -9.40 -25.70
N ALA A 77 -16.70 -10.64 -25.62
CA ALA A 77 -16.85 -11.37 -24.37
C ALA A 77 -15.48 -11.55 -23.65
N VAL A 78 -14.42 -11.91 -24.39
CA VAL A 78 -13.07 -11.97 -23.82
C VAL A 78 -12.62 -10.60 -23.28
N ALA A 79 -12.91 -9.50 -23.98
CA ALA A 79 -12.56 -8.15 -23.50
C ALA A 79 -13.32 -7.78 -22.20
N ILE A 80 -14.59 -8.18 -22.08
CA ILE A 80 -15.37 -8.01 -20.84
C ILE A 80 -14.76 -8.83 -19.71
N LEU A 81 -14.44 -10.10 -19.95
CA LEU A 81 -13.81 -10.97 -18.97
C LEU A 81 -12.42 -10.46 -18.57
N GLU A 82 -11.66 -9.88 -19.50
CA GLU A 82 -10.38 -9.21 -19.18
C GLU A 82 -10.56 -8.06 -18.19
N THR A 83 -11.56 -7.21 -18.41
CA THR A 83 -11.87 -6.09 -17.47
C THR A 83 -12.21 -6.61 -16.07
N LEU A 84 -13.00 -7.69 -15.98
CA LEU A 84 -13.37 -8.30 -14.69
C LEU A 84 -12.20 -9.07 -14.07
N TYR A 85 -11.35 -9.71 -14.86
CA TYR A 85 -10.10 -10.34 -14.43
C TYR A 85 -9.11 -9.34 -13.85
N LEU A 86 -9.14 -8.08 -14.30
CA LEU A 86 -8.33 -6.99 -13.79
C LEU A 86 -9.02 -6.17 -12.68
N SER A 87 -10.23 -6.51 -12.27
CA SER A 87 -10.95 -5.79 -11.20
C SER A 87 -10.36 -6.06 -9.82
N GLU A 88 -10.70 -5.20 -8.86
CA GLU A 88 -10.34 -5.38 -7.44
C GLU A 88 -11.29 -6.34 -6.70
N ASP A 89 -12.44 -6.65 -7.30
CA ASP A 89 -13.39 -7.62 -6.76
C ASP A 89 -12.85 -9.04 -6.90
N ALA A 90 -12.52 -9.66 -5.77
CA ALA A 90 -11.93 -11.00 -5.73
C ALA A 90 -12.86 -12.07 -6.36
N VAL A 91 -14.17 -11.92 -6.23
CA VAL A 91 -15.15 -12.85 -6.80
C VAL A 91 -15.19 -12.71 -8.31
N ALA A 92 -15.27 -11.48 -8.82
CA ALA A 92 -15.26 -11.20 -10.26
C ALA A 92 -13.95 -11.71 -10.89
N PHE A 93 -12.84 -11.46 -10.22
CA PHE A 93 -11.52 -11.91 -10.63
C PHE A 93 -11.43 -13.44 -10.78
N ASP A 94 -11.74 -14.20 -9.71
CA ASP A 94 -11.61 -15.67 -9.72
C ASP A 94 -12.55 -16.31 -10.76
N GLN A 95 -13.77 -15.79 -10.89
CA GLN A 95 -14.73 -16.28 -11.88
C GLN A 95 -14.31 -15.95 -13.31
N ALA A 96 -13.77 -14.74 -13.55
CA ALA A 96 -13.29 -14.36 -14.87
C ALA A 96 -12.07 -15.18 -15.29
N GLU A 97 -11.12 -15.46 -14.39
CA GLU A 97 -9.99 -16.35 -14.66
C GLU A 97 -10.45 -17.76 -15.03
N ALA A 98 -11.39 -18.32 -14.25
CA ALA A 98 -11.97 -19.63 -14.54
C ALA A 98 -12.66 -19.65 -15.90
N SER A 99 -13.39 -18.59 -16.26
CA SER A 99 -14.07 -18.45 -17.54
C SER A 99 -13.09 -18.33 -18.71
N LEU A 100 -12.04 -17.53 -18.59
CA LEU A 100 -10.98 -17.46 -19.61
C LEU A 100 -10.31 -18.81 -19.84
N ASN A 101 -10.00 -19.56 -18.78
CA ASN A 101 -9.47 -20.94 -18.88
C ASN A 101 -10.49 -21.91 -19.53
N GLN A 102 -11.79 -21.72 -19.24
CA GLN A 102 -12.84 -22.48 -19.91
C GLN A 102 -12.91 -22.18 -21.41
N LEU A 103 -12.75 -20.92 -21.83
CA LEU A 103 -12.71 -20.55 -23.24
C LEU A 103 -11.50 -21.16 -23.97
N ILE A 104 -10.33 -21.20 -23.33
CA ILE A 104 -9.14 -21.84 -23.89
C ILE A 104 -9.39 -23.30 -24.20
N SER A 105 -10.09 -24.01 -23.30
CA SER A 105 -10.28 -25.47 -23.40
C SER A 105 -11.53 -25.88 -24.21
N ARG A 106 -12.56 -25.03 -24.31
CA ARG A 106 -13.89 -25.42 -24.83
C ARG A 106 -14.38 -24.58 -25.99
N SER A 107 -13.76 -23.43 -26.32
CA SER A 107 -14.21 -22.63 -27.45
C SER A 107 -14.03 -23.39 -28.77
N ARG A 108 -15.08 -23.40 -29.61
CA ARG A 108 -15.02 -23.93 -30.95
C ARG A 108 -14.27 -23.02 -31.94
N LEU A 109 -14.11 -21.76 -31.57
CA LEU A 109 -13.44 -20.75 -32.36
C LEU A 109 -11.97 -20.59 -31.87
N PRO A 110 -10.97 -21.04 -32.64
CA PRO A 110 -9.56 -20.97 -32.24
C PRO A 110 -9.10 -19.55 -31.89
N ALA A 111 -9.62 -18.53 -32.59
CA ALA A 111 -9.28 -17.13 -32.33
C ALA A 111 -9.76 -16.64 -30.94
N VAL A 112 -10.93 -17.11 -30.47
CA VAL A 112 -11.44 -16.79 -29.14
C VAL A 112 -10.58 -17.46 -28.06
N ALA A 113 -10.26 -18.75 -28.23
CA ALA A 113 -9.38 -19.49 -27.34
C ALA A 113 -7.98 -18.85 -27.24
N GLN A 114 -7.42 -18.48 -28.39
CA GLN A 114 -6.11 -17.83 -28.47
C GLN A 114 -6.13 -16.45 -27.80
N LYS A 115 -7.17 -15.63 -28.02
CA LYS A 115 -7.31 -14.32 -27.37
C LYS A 115 -7.44 -14.47 -25.86
N ALA A 116 -8.21 -15.45 -25.37
CA ALA A 116 -8.31 -15.74 -23.92
C ALA A 116 -6.95 -16.15 -23.31
N ALA A 117 -6.17 -17.00 -24.00
CA ALA A 117 -4.83 -17.37 -23.56
C ALA A 117 -3.87 -16.17 -23.53
N GLN A 118 -3.89 -15.33 -24.56
CA GLN A 118 -3.10 -14.10 -24.63
C GLN A 118 -3.48 -13.13 -23.50
N THR A 119 -4.77 -13.00 -23.19
CA THR A 119 -5.27 -12.17 -22.07
C THR A 119 -4.70 -12.63 -20.73
N LEU A 120 -4.74 -13.92 -20.43
CA LEU A 120 -4.18 -14.47 -19.19
C LEU A 120 -2.66 -14.26 -19.13
N GLU A 121 -1.93 -14.52 -20.19
CA GLU A 121 -0.48 -14.40 -20.21
C GLU A 121 -0.03 -12.93 -20.13
N ALA A 122 -0.65 -12.03 -20.89
CA ALA A 122 -0.32 -10.60 -20.86
C ALA A 122 -0.54 -9.97 -19.47
N ASN A 123 -1.54 -10.44 -18.74
CA ASN A 123 -1.89 -9.88 -17.43
C ASN A 123 -1.34 -10.69 -16.24
N ARG A 124 -0.68 -11.82 -16.50
CA ARG A 124 -0.20 -12.75 -15.47
C ARG A 124 0.63 -12.08 -14.38
N PHE A 125 1.56 -11.21 -14.79
CA PHE A 125 2.42 -10.50 -13.83
C PHE A 125 1.60 -9.57 -12.94
N THR A 126 0.80 -8.68 -13.54
CA THR A 126 -0.04 -7.70 -12.82
C THR A 126 -0.97 -8.38 -11.81
N VAL A 127 -1.61 -9.46 -12.23
CA VAL A 127 -2.52 -10.23 -11.39
C VAL A 127 -1.80 -10.92 -10.23
N THR A 128 -0.63 -11.54 -10.50
CA THR A 128 0.19 -12.15 -9.44
C THR A 128 0.60 -11.13 -8.39
N GLN A 129 0.99 -9.92 -8.82
CA GLN A 129 1.34 -8.83 -7.90
C GLN A 129 0.14 -8.39 -7.06
N ARG A 130 -1.02 -8.15 -7.67
CA ARG A 130 -2.24 -7.75 -6.95
C ARG A 130 -2.66 -8.78 -5.91
N ARG A 131 -2.70 -10.05 -6.28
CA ARG A 131 -3.01 -11.15 -5.33
C ARG A 131 -2.03 -11.19 -4.17
N ALA A 132 -0.73 -11.08 -4.47
CA ALA A 132 0.29 -11.10 -3.44
C ALA A 132 0.14 -9.89 -2.49
N ILE A 133 -0.12 -8.68 -3.00
CA ILE A 133 -0.39 -7.48 -2.18
C ILE A 133 -1.63 -7.69 -1.30
N ALA A 134 -2.74 -8.17 -1.88
CA ALA A 134 -3.97 -8.43 -1.13
C ALA A 134 -3.75 -9.44 0.01
N GLU A 135 -3.03 -10.54 -0.27
CA GLU A 135 -2.72 -11.56 0.73
C GLU A 135 -1.78 -11.04 1.83
N VAL A 136 -0.73 -10.28 1.49
CA VAL A 136 0.14 -9.66 2.48
C VAL A 136 -0.66 -8.77 3.43
N ARG A 137 -1.53 -7.91 2.89
CA ARG A 137 -2.41 -7.05 3.69
C ARG A 137 -3.40 -7.83 4.55
N ARG A 138 -4.03 -8.86 3.99
CA ARG A 138 -4.96 -9.74 4.72
C ARG A 138 -4.27 -10.45 5.89
N LEU A 139 -3.00 -10.77 5.73
CA LEU A 139 -2.17 -11.41 6.76
C LEU A 139 -1.57 -10.41 7.77
N GLY A 140 -1.96 -9.15 7.72
CA GLY A 140 -1.50 -8.11 8.63
C GLY A 140 -0.19 -7.43 8.24
N GLY A 141 0.37 -7.74 7.06
CA GLY A 141 1.53 -7.03 6.53
C GLY A 141 1.13 -5.66 5.93
N GLN A 142 2.05 -4.72 5.98
CA GLN A 142 1.87 -3.39 5.38
C GLN A 142 2.58 -3.32 4.03
N ILE A 143 2.00 -2.61 3.05
CA ILE A 143 2.56 -2.44 1.70
C ILE A 143 2.53 -0.97 1.32
N GLN A 144 3.70 -0.41 1.03
CA GLN A 144 3.86 0.91 0.44
C GLN A 144 3.88 0.81 -1.08
N MET A 145 3.00 1.61 -1.71
CA MET A 145 2.83 1.60 -3.17
C MET A 145 3.56 2.78 -3.80
N GLN A 146 4.30 2.51 -4.88
CA GLN A 146 4.91 3.53 -5.73
C GLN A 146 4.08 3.71 -7.01
N ARG A 147 3.69 4.95 -7.34
CA ARG A 147 2.85 5.26 -8.51
C ARG A 147 3.58 6.01 -9.60
N ASP A 148 4.58 6.82 -9.25
CA ASP A 148 5.12 7.86 -10.13
C ASP A 148 6.27 7.41 -11.03
N PHE A 149 6.87 6.24 -10.78
CA PHE A 149 8.02 5.75 -11.54
C PHE A 149 7.73 4.42 -12.22
N PRO A 150 8.24 4.23 -13.46
CA PRO A 150 8.20 2.93 -14.11
C PRO A 150 9.13 1.96 -13.38
N VAL A 151 8.74 0.69 -13.33
CA VAL A 151 9.60 -0.39 -12.82
C VAL A 151 10.11 -1.21 -14.00
N LEU A 152 11.37 -1.60 -13.95
CA LEU A 152 11.98 -2.51 -14.93
C LEU A 152 11.62 -3.95 -14.53
N VAL A 153 10.87 -4.63 -15.40
CA VAL A 153 10.56 -6.05 -15.26
C VAL A 153 11.07 -6.76 -16.50
N ASN A 154 12.02 -7.68 -16.33
CA ASN A 154 12.65 -8.39 -17.43
C ASN A 154 13.22 -7.48 -18.55
N GLY A 155 13.70 -6.28 -18.18
CA GLY A 155 14.24 -5.30 -19.11
C GLY A 155 13.21 -4.37 -19.78
N GLU A 156 11.92 -4.56 -19.53
CA GLU A 156 10.85 -3.68 -20.03
C GLU A 156 10.40 -2.70 -18.94
N GLN A 157 10.20 -1.42 -19.33
CA GLN A 157 9.61 -0.41 -18.46
C GLN A 157 8.10 -0.57 -18.42
N ILE A 158 7.56 -0.99 -17.28
CA ILE A 158 6.13 -1.12 -17.07
C ILE A 158 5.66 -0.02 -16.11
N ARG A 159 4.54 0.64 -16.45
CA ARG A 159 3.84 1.61 -15.60
C ARG A 159 2.43 1.09 -15.34
N PRO A 160 2.18 0.36 -14.27
CA PRO A 160 0.82 -0.03 -13.95
C PRO A 160 0.04 1.16 -13.42
N GLU A 161 -1.20 1.29 -13.85
CA GLU A 161 -2.11 2.37 -13.42
C GLU A 161 -2.28 2.43 -11.90
N GLN A 162 -2.14 1.32 -11.20
CA GLN A 162 -2.31 1.20 -9.75
C GLN A 162 -0.99 1.28 -8.95
N GLY A 163 0.15 1.44 -9.63
CA GLY A 163 1.46 1.45 -8.99
C GLY A 163 2.00 0.05 -8.65
N TRP A 164 3.14 0.02 -7.97
CA TRP A 164 3.88 -1.18 -7.58
C TRP A 164 4.08 -1.22 -6.08
N ALA A 165 4.16 -2.43 -5.51
CA ALA A 165 4.67 -2.61 -4.16
C ALA A 165 6.16 -2.25 -4.13
N GLN A 166 6.51 -1.13 -3.51
CA GLN A 166 7.90 -0.65 -3.37
C GLN A 166 8.54 -1.16 -2.10
N ALA A 167 7.81 -1.08 -0.99
CA ALA A 167 8.26 -1.60 0.28
C ALA A 167 7.14 -2.38 0.97
N ALA A 168 7.54 -3.31 1.83
CA ALA A 168 6.64 -4.06 2.70
C ALA A 168 7.11 -3.97 4.15
N ALA A 169 6.20 -4.20 5.10
CA ALA A 169 6.58 -4.37 6.50
C ALA A 169 5.88 -5.56 7.11
N ILE A 170 6.62 -6.25 7.98
CA ILE A 170 6.14 -7.30 8.87
C ILE A 170 6.31 -6.80 10.29
N ASP A 171 5.21 -6.68 11.01
CA ASP A 171 5.16 -6.27 12.41
C ASP A 171 4.46 -7.34 13.29
N ARG A 172 4.09 -6.97 14.50
CA ARG A 172 3.38 -7.84 15.45
C ARG A 172 2.00 -8.31 14.98
N HIS A 173 1.39 -7.63 13.99
CA HIS A 173 0.08 -7.97 13.44
C HIS A 173 0.16 -9.04 12.33
N TRP A 174 1.37 -9.43 11.95
CA TRP A 174 1.55 -10.48 10.96
C TRP A 174 1.01 -11.83 11.44
N THR A 175 -0.02 -12.33 10.77
CA THR A 175 -0.69 -13.62 11.06
C THR A 175 -0.33 -14.71 10.07
N GLY A 176 0.44 -14.40 9.04
CA GLY A 176 0.78 -15.32 7.95
C GLY A 176 1.79 -16.41 8.31
N GLY A 177 2.44 -16.32 9.47
CA GLY A 177 3.51 -17.22 9.84
C GLY A 177 4.61 -17.28 8.79
N VAL A 178 5.29 -18.44 8.69
CA VAL A 178 6.32 -18.69 7.67
C VAL A 178 5.72 -18.84 6.27
N ASP A 179 4.57 -19.50 6.16
CA ASP A 179 3.94 -19.79 4.87
C ASP A 179 3.47 -18.51 4.15
N GLY A 180 3.10 -17.48 4.90
CA GLY A 180 2.70 -16.18 4.34
C GLY A 180 3.83 -15.45 3.62
N LEU A 181 5.09 -15.71 3.96
CA LEU A 181 6.26 -15.06 3.34
C LEU A 181 6.36 -15.31 1.84
N ARG A 182 5.83 -16.42 1.34
CA ARG A 182 5.73 -16.71 -0.10
C ARG A 182 5.03 -15.63 -0.89
N HIS A 183 4.12 -14.86 -0.26
CA HIS A 183 3.43 -13.76 -0.93
C HIS A 183 4.35 -12.55 -1.09
N LEU A 184 5.25 -12.28 -0.14
CA LEU A 184 6.32 -11.27 -0.30
C LEU A 184 7.30 -11.67 -1.41
N ALA A 185 7.73 -12.93 -1.45
CA ALA A 185 8.64 -13.44 -2.49
C ALA A 185 8.07 -13.31 -3.92
N ARG A 186 6.74 -13.25 -4.08
CA ARG A 186 6.06 -12.98 -5.35
C ARG A 186 6.09 -11.52 -5.78
N LEU A 187 6.34 -10.59 -4.86
CA LEU A 187 6.39 -9.15 -5.14
C LEU A 187 7.76 -8.76 -5.69
N LYS A 188 7.96 -8.96 -7.00
CA LYS A 188 9.26 -8.74 -7.67
C LYS A 188 9.70 -7.28 -7.77
N SER A 189 8.83 -6.35 -7.41
CA SER A 189 9.10 -4.91 -7.38
C SER A 189 9.56 -4.39 -6.01
N LEU A 190 9.55 -5.24 -4.98
CA LEU A 190 9.99 -4.82 -3.64
C LEU A 190 11.48 -4.51 -3.63
N ILE A 191 11.80 -3.29 -3.23
CA ILE A 191 13.19 -2.86 -2.98
C ILE A 191 13.54 -2.95 -1.50
N LYS A 192 12.53 -2.94 -0.60
CA LYS A 192 12.75 -2.97 0.84
C LYS A 192 11.67 -3.73 1.60
N ILE A 193 12.09 -4.49 2.62
CA ILE A 193 11.22 -5.11 3.63
C ILE A 193 11.66 -4.63 5.01
N TYR A 194 10.75 -3.99 5.73
CA TYR A 194 10.94 -3.59 7.11
C TYR A 194 10.53 -4.73 8.04
N LEU A 195 11.45 -5.10 8.93
CA LEU A 195 11.23 -6.10 9.98
C LEU A 195 11.05 -5.38 11.31
N VAL A 196 9.80 -5.14 11.69
CA VAL A 196 9.49 -4.41 12.90
C VAL A 196 9.62 -5.33 14.12
N SER A 197 10.36 -4.91 15.13
CA SER A 197 10.59 -5.68 16.34
C SER A 197 9.28 -6.18 16.97
N GLY A 198 9.25 -7.46 17.33
CA GLY A 198 8.06 -8.13 17.84
C GLY A 198 7.23 -8.86 16.76
N HIS A 199 7.67 -8.87 15.50
CA HIS A 199 7.05 -9.72 14.49
C HIS A 199 7.19 -11.20 14.87
N PRO A 200 6.18 -12.06 14.55
CA PRO A 200 6.16 -13.46 14.98
C PRO A 200 6.92 -14.42 14.05
N VAL A 201 7.64 -13.92 13.05
CA VAL A 201 8.37 -14.74 12.07
C VAL A 201 9.75 -15.10 12.61
N PRO A 202 10.15 -16.40 12.61
CA PRO A 202 11.48 -16.83 13.04
C PRO A 202 12.59 -16.30 12.13
N ASP A 203 13.77 -16.01 12.71
CA ASP A 203 14.93 -15.48 11.99
C ASP A 203 15.38 -16.40 10.84
N GLU A 204 15.33 -17.71 11.03
CA GLU A 204 15.69 -18.67 9.98
C GLU A 204 14.76 -18.60 8.75
N ALA A 205 13.50 -18.21 8.95
CA ALA A 205 12.57 -18.01 7.84
C ALA A 205 12.86 -16.70 7.12
N ILE A 206 13.25 -15.66 7.85
CA ILE A 206 13.70 -14.37 7.26
C ILE A 206 14.97 -14.58 6.44
N GLU A 207 15.95 -15.34 6.96
CA GLU A 207 17.18 -15.62 6.21
C GLU A 207 16.92 -16.40 4.92
N ARG A 208 15.96 -17.34 4.92
CA ARG A 208 15.52 -18.01 3.69
C ARG A 208 14.90 -17.04 2.70
N LEU A 209 14.04 -16.14 3.18
CA LEU A 209 13.41 -15.13 2.33
C LEU A 209 14.47 -14.18 1.72
N ARG A 210 15.53 -13.81 2.48
CA ARG A 210 16.65 -13.02 1.95
C ARG A 210 17.33 -13.70 0.76
N LEU A 211 17.53 -15.02 0.84
CA LEU A 211 18.12 -15.80 -0.26
C LEU A 211 17.22 -15.84 -1.50
N GLU A 212 15.89 -15.82 -1.32
CA GLU A 212 14.91 -15.81 -2.41
C GLU A 212 14.75 -14.41 -3.04
N MET A 213 15.13 -13.35 -2.31
CA MET A 213 14.96 -11.95 -2.72
C MET A 213 16.28 -11.17 -2.60
N PRO A 214 17.32 -11.54 -3.38
CA PRO A 214 18.67 -10.97 -3.23
C PRO A 214 18.74 -9.45 -3.54
N ASP A 215 17.82 -8.93 -4.35
CA ASP A 215 17.78 -7.51 -4.72
C ASP A 215 16.94 -6.66 -3.74
N THR A 216 16.39 -7.27 -2.69
CA THR A 216 15.54 -6.59 -1.70
C THR A 216 16.33 -6.35 -0.41
N GLU A 217 16.33 -5.10 0.05
CA GLU A 217 16.93 -4.73 1.33
C GLU A 217 15.99 -5.12 2.49
N PHE A 218 16.54 -5.76 3.53
CA PHE A 218 15.82 -6.09 4.76
C PHE A 218 16.31 -5.21 5.90
N GLU A 219 15.47 -4.32 6.36
CA GLU A 219 15.83 -3.30 7.34
C GLU A 219 15.09 -3.54 8.67
N PRO A 220 15.81 -3.80 9.79
CA PRO A 220 15.19 -3.89 11.11
C PRO A 220 14.66 -2.53 11.55
N ARG A 221 13.49 -2.53 12.20
CA ARG A 221 12.85 -1.35 12.78
C ARG A 221 12.38 -1.62 14.20
N GLY A 222 12.41 -0.58 15.03
CA GLY A 222 11.74 -0.63 16.35
C GLY A 222 10.22 -0.49 16.21
N PRO A 223 9.48 -0.80 17.29
CA PRO A 223 8.02 -0.81 17.26
C PRO A 223 7.39 0.57 17.33
N ALA A 224 8.19 1.60 17.59
CA ALA A 224 7.72 2.97 17.76
C ALA A 224 8.27 3.90 16.68
N MET A 225 7.50 4.96 16.37
CA MET A 225 7.90 5.98 15.41
C MET A 225 7.55 7.39 15.88
N LEU A 226 8.28 8.37 15.33
CA LEU A 226 8.06 9.79 15.57
C LEU A 226 7.16 10.44 14.49
N GLY A 227 7.11 9.88 13.29
CA GLY A 227 6.37 10.44 12.16
C GLY A 227 7.06 11.66 11.55
N VAL A 228 8.38 11.59 11.38
CA VAL A 228 9.17 12.63 10.72
C VAL A 228 10.02 12.06 9.58
N GLY A 229 10.15 12.83 8.50
CA GLY A 229 11.18 12.64 7.49
C GLY A 229 12.40 13.48 7.84
N MET A 230 13.58 12.85 7.75
CA MET A 230 14.84 13.52 8.04
C MET A 230 15.39 14.16 6.77
N GLY A 231 15.93 15.37 6.91
CA GLY A 231 16.71 16.05 5.91
C GLY A 231 18.21 15.82 6.12
N LEU A 232 18.99 16.80 5.71
CA LEU A 232 20.45 16.75 5.85
C LEU A 232 20.85 16.77 7.34
N ALA A 233 21.78 15.89 7.68
CA ALA A 233 22.52 15.97 8.93
C ALA A 233 23.59 17.07 8.84
N GLY A 234 23.84 17.73 9.98
CA GLY A 234 24.84 18.77 10.07
C GLY A 234 25.45 18.84 11.47
N PRO A 235 26.41 19.74 11.69
CA PRO A 235 27.10 19.86 12.99
C PRO A 235 26.13 20.26 14.14
N LEU A 236 24.97 20.80 13.81
CA LEU A 236 23.94 21.18 14.78
C LEU A 236 22.99 20.04 15.16
N GLY A 237 22.89 18.99 14.35
CA GLY A 237 21.93 17.91 14.49
C GLY A 237 21.28 17.53 13.18
N CYS A 238 20.07 16.94 13.23
CA CYS A 238 19.33 16.49 12.08
C CYS A 238 18.12 17.40 11.79
N ALA A 239 18.09 18.01 10.59
CA ALA A 239 16.97 18.82 10.16
C ALA A 239 15.74 17.94 9.82
N ILE A 240 14.55 18.37 10.21
CA ILE A 240 13.28 17.74 9.83
C ILE A 240 12.84 18.29 8.47
N SER A 241 12.70 17.40 7.49
CA SER A 241 12.25 17.74 6.13
C SER A 241 10.76 17.47 5.90
N LYS A 242 10.16 16.58 6.70
CA LYS A 242 8.74 16.22 6.64
C LYS A 242 8.22 15.92 8.04
N VAL A 243 6.97 16.28 8.29
CA VAL A 243 6.24 15.90 9.50
C VAL A 243 4.90 15.32 9.07
N SER A 244 4.55 14.14 9.57
CA SER A 244 3.22 13.57 9.40
C SER A 244 2.24 14.32 10.30
N PRO A 245 1.18 14.96 9.75
CA PRO A 245 0.29 15.82 10.56
C PRO A 245 -0.33 15.11 11.76
N ASP A 246 -0.75 13.86 11.56
CA ASP A 246 -1.36 13.01 12.58
C ASP A 246 -0.33 12.14 13.33
N GLY A 247 0.97 12.30 13.00
CA GLY A 247 2.06 11.59 13.64
C GLY A 247 2.40 12.16 15.04
N ALA A 248 3.19 11.41 15.80
CA ALA A 248 3.60 11.76 17.14
C ALA A 248 4.28 13.15 17.21
N ALA A 249 5.17 13.46 16.26
CA ALA A 249 5.83 14.76 16.17
C ALA A 249 4.86 15.90 15.83
N GLY A 250 3.97 15.68 14.86
CA GLY A 250 2.96 16.67 14.44
C GLY A 250 2.03 17.01 15.60
N ASN A 251 1.51 16.00 16.29
CA ASN A 251 0.65 16.18 17.47
C ASN A 251 1.36 16.93 18.62
N ALA A 252 2.67 16.77 18.75
CA ALA A 252 3.47 17.49 19.74
C ALA A 252 3.84 18.91 19.29
N GLY A 253 3.55 19.31 18.04
CA GLY A 253 3.87 20.64 17.50
C GLY A 253 5.29 20.79 16.98
N ILE A 254 5.99 19.71 16.67
CA ILE A 254 7.27 19.73 15.94
C ILE A 254 6.99 20.11 14.49
N LEU A 255 7.85 20.91 13.87
CA LEU A 255 7.63 21.49 12.56
C LEU A 255 8.75 21.13 11.57
N VAL A 256 8.43 21.19 10.28
CA VAL A 256 9.45 21.15 9.23
C VAL A 256 10.44 22.31 9.41
N GLY A 257 11.72 22.02 9.28
CA GLY A 257 12.81 22.95 9.49
C GLY A 257 13.33 23.00 10.94
N ASP A 258 12.69 22.35 11.90
CA ASP A 258 13.31 22.12 13.20
C ASP A 258 14.57 21.26 13.07
N ILE A 259 15.58 21.49 13.89
CA ILE A 259 16.78 20.67 13.93
C ILE A 259 16.76 19.89 15.24
N VAL A 260 16.59 18.57 15.15
CA VAL A 260 16.64 17.69 16.33
C VAL A 260 18.08 17.57 16.80
N VAL A 261 18.31 17.92 18.07
CA VAL A 261 19.64 17.89 18.70
C VAL A 261 19.76 16.84 19.79
N GLU A 262 18.62 16.49 20.44
CA GLU A 262 18.61 15.56 21.55
C GLU A 262 17.26 14.86 21.67
N ILE A 263 17.27 13.56 21.97
CA ILE A 263 16.08 12.73 22.26
C ILE A 263 16.37 11.89 23.49
N ALA A 264 15.52 11.98 24.51
CA ALA A 264 15.65 11.23 25.76
C ALA A 264 17.06 11.35 26.41
N GLY A 265 17.64 12.55 26.38
CA GLY A 265 18.97 12.83 26.92
C GLY A 265 20.14 12.37 26.04
N LYS A 266 19.89 11.79 24.85
CA LYS A 266 20.91 11.35 23.90
C LYS A 266 21.02 12.33 22.73
N SER A 267 22.24 12.69 22.37
CA SER A 267 22.51 13.59 21.23
C SER A 267 22.14 12.92 19.91
N VAL A 268 21.55 13.71 19.00
CA VAL A 268 21.20 13.30 17.65
C VAL A 268 22.12 14.08 16.67
N ARG A 269 22.97 13.39 15.93
CA ARG A 269 23.90 13.97 14.96
C ARG A 269 23.62 13.55 13.53
N GLN A 270 23.04 12.40 13.37
CA GLN A 270 22.71 11.79 12.06
C GLN A 270 21.34 11.12 12.12
N PRO A 271 20.67 10.90 10.97
CA PRO A 271 19.36 10.28 10.92
C PRO A 271 19.27 8.93 11.65
N GLN A 272 20.34 8.13 11.59
CA GLN A 272 20.42 6.83 12.22
C GLN A 272 20.30 6.93 13.75
N ASP A 273 20.88 7.96 14.37
CA ASP A 273 20.78 8.15 15.82
C ASP A 273 19.30 8.29 16.27
N LEU A 274 18.50 9.05 15.47
CA LEU A 274 17.08 9.20 15.75
C LEU A 274 16.34 7.88 15.60
N ILE A 275 16.60 7.14 14.52
CA ILE A 275 16.00 5.83 14.25
C ILE A 275 16.30 4.87 15.40
N ASP A 276 17.55 4.80 15.83
CA ASP A 276 18.02 3.89 16.89
C ASP A 276 17.43 4.26 18.26
N ILE A 277 17.41 5.58 18.57
CA ILE A 277 16.86 6.03 19.85
C ILE A 277 15.36 5.77 19.90
N VAL A 278 14.59 6.20 18.89
CA VAL A 278 13.13 6.02 18.85
C VAL A 278 12.78 4.54 18.75
N GLY A 279 13.50 3.78 17.91
CA GLY A 279 13.30 2.35 17.74
C GLY A 279 13.56 1.50 18.99
N GLY A 280 14.37 2.01 19.94
CA GLY A 280 14.58 1.40 21.25
C GLY A 280 13.43 1.60 22.25
N HIS A 281 12.38 2.34 21.87
CA HIS A 281 11.25 2.64 22.71
C HIS A 281 9.97 1.96 22.20
N ARG A 282 8.90 1.99 23.02
CA ARG A 282 7.59 1.43 22.67
C ARG A 282 6.63 2.53 22.22
N GLU A 283 5.61 2.16 21.49
CA GLU A 283 4.46 3.00 21.23
C GLU A 283 3.85 3.55 22.54
N ASN A 284 3.25 4.72 22.47
CA ASN A 284 2.66 5.45 23.59
C ASN A 284 3.67 5.82 24.72
N GLN A 285 4.95 5.52 24.56
CA GLN A 285 5.98 5.99 25.49
C GLN A 285 6.25 7.47 25.25
N GLN A 286 6.32 8.24 26.32
CA GLN A 286 6.64 9.67 26.26
C GLN A 286 8.16 9.85 26.19
N LEU A 287 8.61 10.64 25.23
CA LEU A 287 10.00 11.04 25.10
C LEU A 287 10.12 12.56 25.12
N GLU A 288 11.20 13.00 25.73
CA GLU A 288 11.65 14.38 25.67
C GLU A 288 12.49 14.58 24.40
N ILE A 289 12.11 15.54 23.57
CA ILE A 289 12.82 15.91 22.35
C ILE A 289 13.19 17.38 22.42
N ILE A 290 14.45 17.68 22.16
CA ILE A 290 14.96 19.03 22.09
C ILE A 290 15.33 19.33 20.65
N VAL A 291 14.76 20.42 20.15
CA VAL A 291 15.04 20.93 18.80
C VAL A 291 15.60 22.35 18.87
N LEU A 292 16.33 22.73 17.85
CA LEU A 292 16.63 24.14 17.58
C LEU A 292 15.57 24.67 16.62
N ARG A 293 14.74 25.57 17.14
CA ARG A 293 13.70 26.28 16.38
C ARG A 293 14.03 27.75 16.35
N GLY A 294 14.01 28.36 15.20
CA GLY A 294 14.30 29.78 15.07
C GLY A 294 14.40 30.24 13.63
N ASP A 295 14.69 31.53 13.47
CA ASP A 295 14.87 32.17 12.18
C ASP A 295 15.98 31.46 11.37
N PRO A 296 15.78 31.22 10.06
CA PRO A 296 16.81 30.69 9.16
C PRO A 296 18.14 31.45 9.23
N ILE A 297 18.09 32.77 9.46
CA ILE A 297 19.29 33.61 9.58
C ILE A 297 20.11 33.23 10.81
N LEU A 298 19.45 32.99 11.96
CA LEU A 298 20.14 32.54 13.16
C LEU A 298 20.76 31.16 13.00
N LYS A 299 20.07 30.27 12.30
CA LYS A 299 20.62 28.94 11.95
C LYS A 299 21.84 29.04 11.06
N TYR A 300 21.80 29.91 10.05
CA TYR A 300 22.93 30.17 9.15
C TYR A 300 24.12 30.78 9.92
N MET A 301 23.87 31.78 10.74
CA MET A 301 24.92 32.39 11.57
C MET A 301 25.59 31.35 12.49
N LEU A 302 24.79 30.47 13.08
CA LEU A 302 25.31 29.41 13.95
C LEU A 302 26.18 28.40 13.19
N LEU A 303 25.79 28.05 11.95
CA LEU A 303 26.59 27.20 11.07
C LEU A 303 27.93 27.85 10.71
N GLU A 304 27.94 29.16 10.37
CA GLU A 304 29.19 29.92 10.10
C GLU A 304 30.10 29.94 11.32
N MET A 305 29.55 30.16 12.53
CA MET A 305 30.32 30.12 13.77
C MET A 305 30.95 28.75 14.03
N LEU A 306 30.30 27.66 13.65
CA LEU A 306 30.87 26.32 13.80
C LEU A 306 31.94 25.98 12.75
N HIS A 307 31.83 26.56 11.56
CA HIS A 307 32.86 26.39 10.49
C HIS A 307 34.12 27.24 10.72
N GLN A 308 33.96 28.36 11.41
CA GLN A 308 35.08 29.31 11.64
C GLN A 308 35.13 29.71 13.14
N PRO A 309 35.38 28.74 14.03
CA PRO A 309 35.27 28.97 15.49
C PRO A 309 36.27 30.02 16.02
N GLU A 310 37.37 30.25 15.33
CA GLU A 310 38.36 31.27 15.69
C GLU A 310 37.87 32.72 15.45
N GLN A 311 36.85 32.92 14.63
CA GLN A 311 36.35 34.27 14.30
C GLN A 311 35.20 34.70 15.24
N PHE A 312 34.63 33.78 15.99
CA PHE A 312 33.44 34.04 16.80
C PHE A 312 33.62 33.63 18.25
N SER A 313 32.98 34.37 19.14
CA SER A 313 32.96 34.02 20.55
C SER A 313 32.13 32.76 20.82
N PRO A 314 32.67 31.73 21.49
CA PRO A 314 31.94 30.56 21.90
C PRO A 314 30.72 30.91 22.77
N ILE A 315 30.80 31.98 23.56
CA ILE A 315 29.71 32.48 24.43
C ILE A 315 28.50 32.91 23.56
N LEU A 316 28.78 33.58 22.44
CA LEU A 316 27.72 34.02 21.52
C LEU A 316 27.03 32.83 20.89
N ALA A 317 27.74 31.81 20.45
CA ALA A 317 27.18 30.58 19.90
C ALA A 317 26.28 29.87 20.95
N ILE A 318 26.75 29.74 22.19
CA ILE A 318 25.99 29.15 23.29
C ILE A 318 24.71 29.96 23.55
N ALA A 319 24.78 31.31 23.56
CA ALA A 319 23.63 32.17 23.75
C ALA A 319 22.57 31.99 22.66
N ILE A 320 22.98 31.93 21.39
CA ILE A 320 22.08 31.70 20.26
C ILE A 320 21.43 30.30 20.36
N ILE A 321 22.21 29.25 20.62
CA ILE A 321 21.69 27.90 20.81
C ILE A 321 20.67 27.87 21.94
N SER A 322 20.98 28.49 23.08
CA SER A 322 20.08 28.51 24.23
C SER A 322 18.76 29.21 23.94
N GLN A 323 18.79 30.25 23.11
CA GLN A 323 17.59 30.98 22.70
C GLN A 323 16.73 30.20 21.71
N MET A 324 17.34 29.37 20.84
CA MET A 324 16.67 28.56 19.85
C MET A 324 16.18 27.21 20.40
N ARG A 325 16.68 26.79 21.56
CA ARG A 325 16.34 25.49 22.15
C ARG A 325 14.87 25.43 22.57
N THR A 326 14.14 24.51 21.98
CA THR A 326 12.74 24.26 22.32
C THR A 326 12.58 22.80 22.70
N LYS A 327 11.88 22.56 23.81
CA LYS A 327 11.65 21.22 24.36
C LYS A 327 10.23 20.78 24.09
N PHE A 328 10.08 19.55 23.63
CA PHE A 328 8.80 18.88 23.41
C PHE A 328 8.72 17.59 24.21
N THR A 329 7.55 17.28 24.73
CA THR A 329 7.21 15.95 25.22
C THR A 329 6.35 15.27 24.18
N VAL A 330 6.83 14.18 23.62
CA VAL A 330 6.19 13.49 22.49
C VAL A 330 5.77 12.09 22.93
N SER A 331 4.50 11.75 22.75
CA SER A 331 4.00 10.38 22.87
C SER A 331 4.21 9.65 21.56
N LEU A 332 5.08 8.64 21.56
CA LEU A 332 5.43 7.91 20.32
C LEU A 332 4.23 7.18 19.73
N GLY A 333 4.14 7.18 18.41
CA GLY A 333 3.20 6.38 17.64
C GLY A 333 3.67 4.93 17.44
N GLU A 334 2.76 4.06 17.03
CA GLU A 334 3.10 2.76 16.50
C GLU A 334 3.81 2.91 15.16
N TRP A 335 4.81 2.06 14.91
CA TRP A 335 5.52 2.09 13.64
C TRP A 335 4.59 1.70 12.48
N SER A 336 4.61 2.50 11.41
CA SER A 336 3.85 2.26 10.18
C SER A 336 4.69 2.65 8.97
N ILE A 337 4.51 1.92 7.86
CA ILE A 337 5.24 2.16 6.62
C ILE A 337 4.83 3.46 5.93
N ASP A 338 3.64 3.96 6.20
CA ASP A 338 3.07 5.18 5.61
C ASP A 338 3.23 6.43 6.51
N GLY A 339 3.82 6.27 7.68
CA GLY A 339 3.92 7.26 8.76
C GLY A 339 4.93 8.39 8.59
#